data_efaaddc1454a72a22d47fa4bdc9f00d6
#
_entry.id   efaaddc1454a72a22d47fa4bdc9f00d6
#
_cell.length_a   1.000
_cell.length_b   1.000
_cell.length_c   1.000
_cell.angle_alpha   90.00
_cell.angle_beta   90.00
_cell.angle_gamma   90.00
#
_symmetry.space_group_name_H-M   'P 1'
#
loop_
_entity.id
_entity.type
_entity.pdbx_description
1 polymer ?
#
loop_
_entity_poly.entity_id
_entity_poly.type
_entity_poly.pdbx_seq_one_letter_code
_entity_poly.pdbx_strand_id
1 'polypeptide(L)'
;MYRVDWKGCGTALVTPFDEKGRIDFRALAKLVEWQISAGIDFLVPCGTTGESATLSGEERKGVTAAVVKAADGRVPVIAGAGGNHTAKAVFWARDAVEGGADRKSVV
;
A
#
# COMPACT_ATOMS: atom_id res chain seq x y z
N MET A 1 13.72 1.92 18.55
CA MET A 1 13.52 1.79 17.10
C MET A 1 12.74 0.52 16.82
N TYR A 2 11.62 0.63 16.16
CA TYR A 2 10.79 -0.51 15.79
C TYR A 2 11.51 -1.33 14.71
N ARG A 3 11.79 -2.58 14.99
CA ARG A 3 12.48 -3.48 14.08
C ARG A 3 11.46 -4.42 13.44
N VAL A 4 11.18 -4.21 12.16
CA VAL A 4 10.29 -5.09 11.42
C VAL A 4 11.11 -6.29 10.93
N ASP A 5 10.62 -7.50 11.22
CA ASP A 5 11.20 -8.73 10.70
C ASP A 5 10.58 -9.03 9.33
N TRP A 6 11.38 -8.83 8.29
CA TRP A 6 10.95 -9.02 6.91
C TRP A 6 11.13 -10.48 6.50
N LYS A 7 10.17 -11.29 6.84
CA LYS A 7 10.13 -12.72 6.50
C LYS A 7 8.80 -13.09 5.86
N GLY A 8 8.83 -14.19 5.10
CA GLY A 8 7.63 -14.81 4.59
C GLY A 8 7.18 -14.27 3.24
N CYS A 9 5.88 -14.27 3.05
CA CYS A 9 5.23 -13.89 1.80
C CYS A 9 4.46 -12.58 1.98
N GLY A 10 4.68 -11.63 1.06
CA GLY A 10 3.94 -10.38 1.02
C GLY A 10 3.07 -10.30 -0.22
N THR A 11 1.88 -9.73 -0.10
CA THR A 11 0.98 -9.54 -1.23
C THR A 11 1.17 -8.18 -1.86
N ALA A 12 1.50 -8.17 -3.16
CA ALA A 12 1.34 -6.98 -3.99
C ALA A 12 -0.16 -6.77 -4.22
N LEU A 13 -0.75 -5.85 -3.48
CA LEU A 13 -2.19 -5.64 -3.48
C LEU A 13 -2.68 -5.01 -4.79
N VAL A 14 -3.79 -5.53 -5.31
CA VAL A 14 -4.56 -4.81 -6.32
C VAL A 14 -5.26 -3.61 -5.67
N THR A 15 -5.56 -2.60 -6.46
CA THR A 15 -6.40 -1.47 -6.02
C THR A 15 -7.80 -1.69 -6.58
N PRO A 16 -8.80 -1.99 -5.74
CA PRO A 16 -10.16 -2.16 -6.24
C PRO A 16 -10.79 -0.81 -6.60
N PHE A 17 -11.54 -0.82 -7.70
CA PHE A 17 -12.27 0.35 -8.20
C PHE A 17 -13.77 0.05 -8.28
N ASP A 18 -14.57 1.09 -8.09
CA ASP A 18 -16.01 1.00 -8.31
C ASP A 18 -16.36 1.12 -9.81
N GLU A 19 -17.65 1.04 -10.13
CA GLU A 19 -18.16 1.13 -11.51
C GLU A 19 -17.85 2.46 -12.20
N LYS A 20 -17.55 3.50 -11.42
CA LYS A 20 -17.20 4.84 -11.93
C LYS A 20 -15.69 5.08 -12.02
N GLY A 21 -14.89 4.05 -11.76
CA GLY A 21 -13.43 4.13 -11.78
C GLY A 21 -12.82 4.81 -10.55
N ARG A 22 -13.60 4.98 -9.49
CA ARG A 22 -13.10 5.52 -8.21
C ARG A 22 -12.60 4.37 -7.32
N ILE A 23 -11.65 4.65 -6.46
CA ILE A 23 -11.16 3.64 -5.52
C ILE A 23 -12.29 3.20 -4.60
N ASP A 24 -12.51 1.89 -4.54
CA ASP A 24 -13.46 1.27 -3.61
C ASP A 24 -12.74 0.93 -2.31
N PHE A 25 -12.71 1.87 -1.38
CA PHE A 25 -12.05 1.71 -0.09
C PHE A 25 -12.67 0.62 0.78
N ARG A 26 -13.95 0.36 0.61
CA ARG A 26 -14.63 -0.72 1.34
C ARG A 26 -14.16 -2.09 0.85
N ALA A 27 -14.06 -2.27 -0.44
CA ALA A 27 -13.50 -3.49 -1.03
C ALA A 27 -12.04 -3.67 -0.66
N LEU A 28 -11.26 -2.58 -0.63
CA LEU A 28 -9.86 -2.60 -0.22
C LEU A 28 -9.70 -3.08 1.23
N ALA A 29 -10.52 -2.58 2.15
CA ALA A 29 -10.50 -3.01 3.55
C ALA A 29 -10.83 -4.50 3.69
N LYS A 30 -11.82 -4.99 2.94
CA LYS A 30 -12.16 -6.43 2.91
C LYS A 30 -11.03 -7.27 2.35
N LEU A 31 -10.36 -6.81 1.31
CA LEU A 31 -9.21 -7.49 0.71
C LEU A 31 -8.08 -7.63 1.74
N VAL A 32 -7.75 -6.56 2.45
CA VAL A 32 -6.72 -6.56 3.50
C VAL A 32 -7.09 -7.56 4.59
N GLU A 33 -8.31 -7.53 5.08
CA GLU A 33 -8.79 -8.45 6.12
C GLU A 33 -8.70 -9.91 5.67
N TRP A 34 -9.11 -10.19 4.44
CA TRP A 34 -9.01 -11.53 3.88
C TRP A 34 -7.56 -12.01 3.79
N GLN A 35 -6.64 -11.17 3.32
CA GLN A 35 -5.22 -11.49 3.21
C GLN A 35 -4.61 -11.81 4.59
N ILE A 36 -4.91 -11.00 5.58
CA ILE A 36 -4.41 -11.20 6.94
C ILE A 36 -4.97 -12.50 7.54
N SER A 37 -6.27 -12.75 7.37
CA SER A 37 -6.92 -13.97 7.85
C SER A 37 -6.38 -15.23 7.16
N ALA A 38 -5.92 -15.10 5.91
CA ALA A 38 -5.29 -16.20 5.16
C ALA A 38 -3.81 -16.44 5.54
N GLY A 39 -3.23 -15.60 6.41
CA GLY A 39 -1.88 -15.79 6.93
C GLY A 39 -0.78 -15.06 6.19
N ILE A 40 -1.09 -14.00 5.45
CA ILE A 40 -0.05 -13.21 4.75
C ILE A 40 0.89 -12.56 5.77
N ASP A 41 2.17 -12.45 5.43
CA ASP A 41 3.18 -11.92 6.34
C ASP A 41 3.30 -10.39 6.25
N PHE A 42 3.09 -9.81 5.08
CA PHE A 42 3.09 -8.35 4.90
C PHE A 42 2.30 -7.95 3.65
N LEU A 43 1.99 -6.65 3.53
CA LEU A 43 1.17 -6.10 2.45
C LEU A 43 1.93 -5.01 1.69
N VAL A 44 1.76 -4.97 0.36
CA VAL A 44 2.41 -3.98 -0.51
C VAL A 44 1.35 -3.24 -1.33
N PRO A 45 0.77 -2.15 -0.79
CA PRO A 45 -0.10 -1.27 -1.58
C PRO A 45 0.71 -0.40 -2.54
N CYS A 46 0.07 0.08 -3.59
CA CYS A 46 0.62 1.04 -4.54
C CYS A 46 1.89 0.56 -5.26
N GLY A 47 2.06 -0.74 -5.41
CA GLY A 47 3.04 -1.31 -6.32
C GLY A 47 2.51 -1.29 -7.76
N THR A 48 3.24 -1.90 -8.68
CA THR A 48 2.80 -2.03 -10.10
C THR A 48 1.47 -2.77 -10.21
N THR A 49 1.32 -3.84 -9.44
CA THR A 49 0.06 -4.61 -9.37
C THR A 49 -1.12 -3.74 -8.91
N GLY A 50 -0.86 -2.78 -8.05
CA GLY A 50 -1.86 -1.82 -7.57
C GLY A 50 -2.17 -0.68 -8.55
N GLU A 51 -1.65 -0.73 -9.76
CA GLU A 51 -1.89 0.26 -10.83
C GLU A 51 -1.46 1.68 -10.42
N SER A 52 -0.40 1.79 -9.64
CA SER A 52 0.07 3.06 -9.09
C SER A 52 0.39 4.11 -10.15
N ALA A 53 0.77 3.68 -11.37
CA ALA A 53 1.07 4.60 -12.47
C ALA A 53 -0.14 5.43 -12.91
N THR A 54 -1.35 4.93 -12.68
CA THR A 54 -2.61 5.62 -13.05
C THR A 54 -3.30 6.28 -11.87
N LEU A 55 -2.77 6.12 -10.66
CA LEU A 55 -3.30 6.77 -9.46
C LEU A 55 -2.72 8.18 -9.30
N SER A 56 -3.56 9.13 -8.89
CA SER A 56 -3.08 10.44 -8.48
C SER A 56 -2.28 10.35 -7.16
N GLY A 57 -1.54 11.40 -6.82
CA GLY A 57 -0.83 11.47 -5.55
C GLY A 57 -1.76 11.32 -4.35
N GLU A 58 -2.93 11.95 -4.39
CA GLU A 58 -3.96 11.84 -3.35
C GLU A 58 -4.52 10.42 -3.26
N GLU A 59 -4.77 9.77 -4.40
CA GLU A 59 -5.24 8.39 -4.44
C GLU A 59 -4.21 7.43 -3.85
N ARG A 60 -2.93 7.56 -4.20
CA ARG A 60 -1.84 6.75 -3.63
C ARG A 60 -1.77 6.92 -2.12
N LYS A 61 -1.81 8.15 -1.64
CA LYS A 61 -1.81 8.46 -0.21
C LYS A 61 -3.02 7.85 0.49
N GLY A 62 -4.20 7.98 -0.09
CA GLY A 62 -5.44 7.42 0.43
C GLY A 62 -5.41 5.89 0.52
N VAL A 63 -4.91 5.21 -0.52
CA VAL A 63 -4.77 3.75 -0.54
C VAL A 63 -3.80 3.29 0.54
N THR A 64 -2.63 3.91 0.63
CA THR A 64 -1.63 3.55 1.65
C THR A 64 -2.21 3.73 3.06
N ALA A 65 -2.84 4.85 3.34
CA ALA A 65 -3.45 5.12 4.64
C ALA A 65 -4.57 4.12 4.97
N ALA A 66 -5.40 3.77 3.99
CA ALA A 66 -6.48 2.79 4.17
C ALA A 66 -5.93 1.39 4.48
N VAL A 67 -4.86 0.98 3.80
CA VAL A 67 -4.23 -0.33 4.06
C VAL A 67 -3.59 -0.36 5.45
N VAL A 68 -2.87 0.70 5.84
CA VAL A 68 -2.27 0.82 7.19
C VAL A 68 -3.36 0.74 8.25
N LYS A 69 -4.45 1.47 8.07
CA LYS A 69 -5.59 1.45 9.00
C LYS A 69 -6.22 0.07 9.11
N ALA A 70 -6.48 -0.59 7.98
CA ALA A 70 -7.09 -1.92 7.96
C ALA A 70 -6.16 -2.99 8.55
N ALA A 71 -4.86 -2.88 8.30
CA ALA A 71 -3.88 -3.80 8.89
C ALA A 71 -3.79 -3.67 10.40
N ASP A 72 -3.98 -2.46 10.92
CA ASP A 72 -4.02 -2.16 12.37
C ASP A 72 -2.84 -2.76 13.14
N GLY A 73 -1.64 -2.65 12.59
CA GLY A 73 -0.41 -3.17 13.20
C GLY A 73 -0.26 -4.69 13.20
N ARG A 74 -1.21 -5.43 12.64
CA ARG A 74 -1.19 -6.91 12.63
C ARG A 74 -0.12 -7.48 11.69
N VAL A 75 0.13 -6.79 10.58
CA VAL A 75 1.19 -7.12 9.62
C VAL A 75 1.87 -5.85 9.14
N PRO A 76 3.16 -5.93 8.74
CA PRO A 76 3.84 -4.77 8.18
C PRO A 76 3.26 -4.33 6.83
N VAL A 77 3.39 -3.04 6.51
CA VAL A 77 2.98 -2.45 5.24
C VAL A 77 4.18 -1.80 4.54
N ILE A 78 4.46 -2.23 3.32
CA ILE A 78 5.47 -1.64 2.45
C ILE A 78 4.77 -0.87 1.33
N ALA A 79 4.74 0.45 1.40
CA ALA A 79 4.10 1.24 0.35
C ALA A 79 5.00 1.36 -0.89
N GLY A 80 4.41 1.14 -2.05
CA GLY A 80 5.07 1.41 -3.32
C GLY A 80 5.30 2.92 -3.49
N ALA A 81 6.53 3.31 -3.78
CA ALA A 81 6.93 4.70 -4.00
C ALA A 81 7.75 4.86 -5.29
N GLY A 82 7.92 3.79 -6.05
CA GLY A 82 8.66 3.81 -7.31
C GLY A 82 7.94 4.52 -8.44
N GLY A 83 8.70 4.95 -9.42
CA GLY A 83 8.19 5.58 -10.63
C GLY A 83 9.35 5.94 -11.57
N ASN A 84 9.00 6.49 -12.72
CA ASN A 84 9.97 6.89 -13.75
C ASN A 84 10.44 8.35 -13.63
N HIS A 85 10.20 8.99 -12.49
CA HIS A 85 10.57 10.38 -12.23
C HIS A 85 11.10 10.49 -10.80
N THR A 86 12.39 10.75 -10.65
CA THR A 86 13.07 10.73 -9.34
C THR A 86 12.43 11.67 -8.30
N ALA A 87 12.12 12.91 -8.69
CA ALA A 87 11.51 13.86 -7.77
C ALA A 87 10.14 13.38 -7.26
N LYS A 88 9.34 12.76 -8.11
CA LYS A 88 8.07 12.15 -7.71
C LYS A 88 8.27 10.96 -6.79
N ALA A 89 9.25 10.11 -7.06
CA ALA A 89 9.55 8.96 -6.21
C ALA A 89 9.94 9.42 -4.79
N VAL A 90 10.73 10.47 -4.66
CA VAL A 90 11.06 11.07 -3.36
C VAL A 90 9.82 11.59 -2.65
N PHE A 91 8.96 12.30 -3.38
CA PHE A 91 7.70 12.82 -2.85
C PHE A 91 6.80 11.69 -2.33
N TRP A 92 6.59 10.64 -3.13
CA TRP A 92 5.76 9.51 -2.74
C TRP A 92 6.35 8.71 -1.58
N ALA A 93 7.68 8.64 -1.49
CA ALA A 93 8.33 8.01 -0.34
C ALA A 93 8.04 8.76 0.96
N ARG A 94 8.01 10.09 0.92
CA ARG A 94 7.63 10.93 2.07
C ARG A 94 6.16 10.74 2.43
N ASP A 95 5.27 10.77 1.43
CA ASP A 95 3.84 10.53 1.64
C ASP A 95 3.57 9.16 2.27
N ALA A 96 4.29 8.13 1.85
CA ALA A 96 4.16 6.79 2.40
C ALA A 96 4.52 6.76 3.89
N VAL A 97 5.58 7.43 4.29
CA VAL A 97 5.98 7.54 5.70
C VAL A 97 4.92 8.31 6.50
N GLU A 98 4.45 9.43 5.99
CA GLU A 98 3.39 10.22 6.64
C GLU A 98 2.09 9.43 6.76
N GLY A 99 1.80 8.56 5.80
CA GLY A 99 0.64 7.66 5.82
C GLY A 99 0.77 6.48 6.76
N GLY A 100 1.90 6.34 7.46
CA GLY A 100 2.12 5.30 8.46
C GLY A 100 2.68 3.98 7.94
N ALA A 101 3.14 3.92 6.68
CA ALA A 101 3.78 2.72 6.15
C ALA A 101 5.08 2.40 6.90
N ASP A 102 5.30 1.11 7.17
CA ASP A 102 6.50 0.66 7.88
C ASP A 102 7.74 0.76 7.01
N ARG A 103 7.58 0.58 5.71
CA ARG A 103 8.64 0.69 4.69
C ARG A 103 8.05 1.21 3.38
N LYS A 104 8.94 1.55 2.48
CA LYS A 104 8.62 1.97 1.11
C LYS A 104 9.49 1.22 0.11
N SER A 105 8.91 0.89 -1.02
CA SER A 105 9.60 0.25 -2.14
C SER A 105 9.70 1.24 -3.30
N VAL A 106 10.88 1.37 -3.87
CA VAL A 106 11.16 2.24 -5.03
C VAL A 106 11.50 1.45 -6.30
N VAL A 107 11.06 0.24 -6.36
CA VAL A 107 11.25 -0.61 -7.54
C VAL A 107 10.16 -0.36 -8.56
#